data_9d9755b6ef2301efaa9cfeb0e2a4bdb3
#
_entry.id   9d9755b6ef2301efaa9cfeb0e2a4bdb3
#
_cell.length_a   1.000
_cell.length_b   1.000
_cell.length_c   1.000
_cell.angle_alpha   90.00
_cell.angle_beta   90.00
_cell.angle_gamma   90.00
#
_symmetry.space_group_name_H-M   'P 1'
#
loop_
_entity.id
_entity.type
_entity.pdbx_description
1 polymer ?
#
loop_
_entity_poly.entity_id
_entity_poly.type
_entity_poly.pdbx_seq_one_letter_code
_entity_poly.pdbx_strand_id
1 'polypeptide(L)'
;MKLINDDCLRVLPTLADKSVDLILTDPPYGTTPCKWDSVIPLNLMWKHLKRIIKKEGAIALFGTEPFSSNLRMSNVDEGGGDWFKYDWIWEKPSGANFLVANYQPMKVHEIISIFGNAPTSYSKNNPMVYNPQETIGSAYKQTSGKQKTEKENSTVRSKIEQVVTTNKGTRKPRTVIQFSPDKQKIHP
;
A
#
# COMPACT_ATOMS: atom_id res chain seq x y z
N MET A 1 -11.86 9.26 21.05
CA MET A 1 -12.21 8.58 19.78
C MET A 1 -13.63 9.01 19.39
N LYS A 2 -13.86 9.33 18.12
CA LYS A 2 -15.19 9.66 17.58
C LYS A 2 -15.62 8.51 16.66
N LEU A 3 -16.79 7.92 16.92
CA LEU A 3 -17.40 6.88 16.08
C LEU A 3 -18.59 7.52 15.35
N ILE A 4 -18.69 7.27 14.05
CA ILE A 4 -19.77 7.78 13.21
C ILE A 4 -20.35 6.57 12.47
N ASN A 5 -21.64 6.29 12.68
CA ASN A 5 -22.38 5.26 11.97
C ASN A 5 -23.27 5.92 10.91
N ASP A 6 -22.72 6.08 9.70
CA ASP A 6 -23.42 6.66 8.56
C ASP A 6 -22.70 6.29 7.26
N ASP A 7 -23.34 6.59 6.12
CA ASP A 7 -22.74 6.46 4.80
C ASP A 7 -21.51 7.37 4.66
N CYS A 8 -20.38 6.78 4.23
CA CYS A 8 -19.14 7.53 4.09
C CYS A 8 -19.26 8.71 3.12
N LEU A 9 -20.05 8.60 2.05
CA LEU A 9 -20.28 9.70 1.10
C LEU A 9 -21.09 10.86 1.69
N ARG A 10 -21.80 10.64 2.80
CA ARG A 10 -22.44 11.72 3.58
C ARG A 10 -21.50 12.30 4.62
N VAL A 11 -20.64 11.48 5.21
CA VAL A 11 -19.72 11.90 6.27
C VAL A 11 -18.48 12.62 5.71
N LEU A 12 -17.86 12.07 4.69
CA LEU A 12 -16.61 12.61 4.12
C LEU A 12 -16.71 14.11 3.76
N PRO A 13 -17.81 14.62 3.17
CA PRO A 13 -17.97 16.06 2.90
C PRO A 13 -17.90 16.94 4.13
N THR A 14 -18.26 16.43 5.31
CA THR A 14 -18.27 17.21 6.57
C THR A 14 -16.90 17.38 7.22
N LEU A 15 -15.91 16.60 6.77
CA LEU A 15 -14.55 16.69 7.29
C LEU A 15 -13.80 17.86 6.65
N ALA A 16 -12.99 18.55 7.46
CA ALA A 16 -12.20 19.69 7.00
C ALA A 16 -11.12 19.25 5.99
N ASP A 17 -10.75 20.14 5.09
CA ASP A 17 -9.66 19.94 4.13
C ASP A 17 -8.34 19.73 4.88
N LYS A 18 -7.50 18.81 4.36
CA LYS A 18 -6.16 18.53 4.89
C LYS A 18 -6.13 18.32 6.41
N SER A 19 -7.16 17.66 6.95
CA SER A 19 -7.29 17.41 8.39
C SER A 19 -6.90 16.01 8.82
N VAL A 20 -6.73 15.06 7.89
CA VAL A 20 -6.52 13.66 8.16
C VAL A 20 -5.06 13.28 7.85
N ASP A 21 -4.38 12.62 8.79
CA ASP A 21 -3.00 12.16 8.62
C ASP A 21 -2.91 10.80 7.90
N LEU A 22 -3.87 9.90 8.17
CA LEU A 22 -3.95 8.56 7.61
C LEU A 22 -5.40 8.20 7.32
N ILE A 23 -5.66 7.66 6.14
CA ILE A 23 -6.88 6.95 5.81
C ILE A 23 -6.53 5.48 5.66
N LEU A 24 -7.14 4.63 6.47
CA LEU A 24 -6.98 3.18 6.41
C LEU A 24 -8.37 2.55 6.39
N THR A 25 -8.71 1.86 5.31
CA THR A 25 -10.03 1.25 5.17
C THR A 25 -10.02 0.03 4.25
N ASP A 26 -10.96 -0.86 4.55
CA ASP A 26 -11.32 -2.04 3.76
C ASP A 26 -12.69 -1.76 3.11
N PRO A 27 -12.72 -1.17 1.90
CA PRO A 27 -13.97 -0.82 1.23
C PRO A 27 -14.65 -2.07 0.66
N PRO A 28 -15.96 -2.03 0.35
CA PRO A 28 -16.62 -3.12 -0.34
C PRO A 28 -16.05 -3.30 -1.76
N TYR A 29 -15.77 -4.55 -2.15
CA TYR A 29 -15.11 -4.88 -3.43
C TYR A 29 -16.08 -5.24 -4.56
N GLY A 30 -17.38 -5.49 -4.23
CA GLY A 30 -18.36 -5.97 -5.19
C GLY A 30 -18.10 -7.42 -5.66
N THR A 31 -17.46 -8.23 -4.82
CA THR A 31 -17.08 -9.62 -5.16
C THR A 31 -18.00 -10.67 -4.54
N THR A 32 -18.93 -10.26 -3.70
CA THR A 32 -19.90 -11.15 -3.04
C THR A 32 -21.35 -10.78 -3.43
N PRO A 33 -22.31 -11.71 -3.33
CA PRO A 33 -23.73 -11.42 -3.56
C PRO A 33 -24.38 -10.63 -2.41
N CYS A 34 -23.62 -10.22 -1.41
CA CYS A 34 -24.13 -9.47 -0.26
C CYS A 34 -24.51 -8.04 -0.68
N LYS A 35 -25.70 -7.57 -0.25
CA LYS A 35 -26.17 -6.21 -0.59
C LYS A 35 -25.25 -5.08 -0.11
N TRP A 36 -24.53 -5.30 0.96
CA TRP A 36 -23.56 -4.33 1.51
C TRP A 36 -22.24 -4.29 0.72
N ASP A 37 -21.93 -5.34 -0.06
CA ASP A 37 -20.70 -5.40 -0.88
C ASP A 37 -20.90 -4.69 -2.21
N SER A 38 -21.33 -3.44 -2.15
CA SER A 38 -21.53 -2.58 -3.30
C SER A 38 -20.39 -1.58 -3.42
N VAL A 39 -19.68 -1.59 -4.54
CA VAL A 39 -18.54 -0.72 -4.76
C VAL A 39 -18.94 0.75 -4.63
N ILE A 40 -18.23 1.49 -3.78
CA ILE A 40 -18.41 2.93 -3.63
C ILE A 40 -18.03 3.60 -4.96
N PRO A 41 -18.81 4.57 -5.49
CA PRO A 41 -18.42 5.31 -6.69
C PRO A 41 -17.03 5.94 -6.52
N LEU A 42 -16.03 5.36 -7.21
CA LEU A 42 -14.61 5.66 -6.96
C LEU A 42 -14.26 7.12 -7.23
N ASN A 43 -14.88 7.75 -8.22
CA ASN A 43 -14.70 9.17 -8.52
C ASN A 43 -15.13 10.07 -7.34
N LEU A 44 -16.27 9.78 -6.71
CA LEU A 44 -16.75 10.50 -5.53
C LEU A 44 -15.87 10.24 -4.32
N MET A 45 -15.51 8.98 -4.11
CA MET A 45 -14.60 8.60 -3.03
C MET A 45 -13.28 9.37 -3.15
N TRP A 46 -12.61 9.32 -4.31
CA TRP A 46 -11.34 10.01 -4.52
C TRP A 46 -11.42 11.51 -4.34
N LYS A 47 -12.50 12.14 -4.82
CA LYS A 47 -12.74 13.58 -4.62
C LYS A 47 -12.63 13.97 -3.14
N HIS A 48 -13.22 13.18 -2.25
CA HIS A 48 -13.20 13.48 -0.83
C HIS A 48 -11.90 13.04 -0.16
N LEU A 49 -11.37 11.84 -0.44
CA LEU A 49 -10.14 11.36 0.17
C LEU A 49 -8.96 12.28 -0.16
N LYS A 50 -8.82 12.71 -1.43
CA LYS A 50 -7.77 13.64 -1.86
C LYS A 50 -7.89 15.02 -1.21
N ARG A 51 -9.11 15.46 -0.90
CA ARG A 51 -9.37 16.74 -0.24
C ARG A 51 -9.00 16.75 1.23
N ILE A 52 -9.40 15.69 1.96
CA ILE A 52 -9.25 15.65 3.43
C ILE A 52 -7.87 15.21 3.90
N ILE A 53 -7.12 14.44 3.08
CA ILE A 53 -5.79 13.97 3.47
C ILE A 53 -4.78 15.12 3.46
N LYS A 54 -3.88 15.15 4.46
CA LYS A 54 -2.75 16.08 4.48
C LYS A 54 -1.77 15.78 3.34
N LYS A 55 -0.93 16.73 2.98
CA LYS A 55 0.03 16.60 1.87
C LYS A 55 0.96 15.41 2.04
N GLU A 56 1.49 15.21 3.24
CA GLU A 56 2.42 14.14 3.62
C GLU A 56 1.68 12.87 4.11
N GLY A 57 0.34 12.94 4.19
CA GLY A 57 -0.49 11.85 4.67
C GLY A 57 -0.56 10.68 3.70
N ALA A 58 -0.97 9.52 4.20
CA ALA A 58 -1.11 8.29 3.45
C ALA A 58 -2.58 7.83 3.38
N ILE A 59 -2.96 7.26 2.24
CA ILE A 59 -4.23 6.56 2.04
C ILE A 59 -3.89 5.09 1.77
N ALA A 60 -4.32 4.20 2.65
CA ALA A 60 -4.11 2.76 2.57
C ALA A 60 -5.47 2.06 2.37
N LEU A 61 -5.67 1.44 1.22
CA LEU A 61 -6.93 0.80 0.84
C LEU A 61 -6.69 -0.68 0.59
N PHE A 62 -7.44 -1.51 1.32
CA PHE A 62 -7.47 -2.94 1.07
C PHE A 62 -8.18 -3.25 -0.23
N GLY A 63 -7.84 -4.38 -0.83
CA GLY A 63 -8.47 -4.83 -2.06
C GLY A 63 -8.02 -6.20 -2.50
N THR A 64 -8.79 -6.73 -3.43
CA THR A 64 -8.49 -7.96 -4.15
C THR A 64 -8.71 -7.74 -5.63
N GLU A 65 -8.07 -8.53 -6.50
CA GLU A 65 -8.34 -8.44 -7.93
C GLU A 65 -9.76 -8.94 -8.29
N PRO A 66 -10.45 -8.32 -9.26
CA PRO A 66 -10.01 -7.19 -10.10
C PRO A 66 -10.23 -5.79 -9.48
N PHE A 67 -10.83 -5.69 -8.28
CA PHE A 67 -11.11 -4.41 -7.62
C PHE A 67 -9.84 -3.58 -7.41
N SER A 68 -8.73 -4.19 -6.97
CA SER A 68 -7.47 -3.47 -6.73
C SER A 68 -6.92 -2.80 -7.99
N SER A 69 -7.04 -3.45 -9.15
CA SER A 69 -6.65 -2.86 -10.43
C SER A 69 -7.54 -1.68 -10.79
N ASN A 70 -8.86 -1.81 -10.66
CA ASN A 70 -9.81 -0.73 -10.89
C ASN A 70 -9.56 0.45 -9.96
N LEU A 71 -9.31 0.18 -8.68
CA LEU A 71 -9.01 1.18 -7.67
C LEU A 71 -7.76 2.00 -8.05
N ARG A 72 -6.68 1.33 -8.44
CA ARG A 72 -5.44 2.00 -8.87
C ARG A 72 -5.65 2.82 -10.13
N MET A 73 -6.32 2.26 -11.14
CA MET A 73 -6.59 2.95 -12.40
C MET A 73 -7.54 4.14 -12.24
N SER A 74 -8.53 4.07 -11.34
CA SER A 74 -9.47 5.16 -11.08
C SER A 74 -8.86 6.36 -10.38
N ASN A 75 -7.62 6.26 -9.91
CA ASN A 75 -6.92 7.31 -9.18
C ASN A 75 -6.07 8.23 -10.07
N VAL A 76 -5.98 7.94 -11.37
CA VAL A 76 -5.27 8.78 -12.33
C VAL A 76 -6.11 10.03 -12.60
N ASP A 77 -5.56 11.21 -12.30
CA ASP A 77 -6.22 12.48 -12.57
C ASP A 77 -6.15 12.81 -14.07
N GLU A 78 -7.08 13.64 -14.59
CA GLU A 78 -7.09 14.11 -15.98
C GLU A 78 -5.78 14.79 -16.40
N GLY A 79 -5.03 15.34 -15.45
CA GLY A 79 -3.69 15.88 -15.63
C GLY A 79 -2.56 14.83 -15.59
N GLY A 80 -2.86 13.53 -15.54
CA GLY A 80 -1.88 12.45 -15.47
C GLY A 80 -1.24 12.26 -14.10
N GLY A 81 -1.74 12.91 -13.07
CA GLY A 81 -1.26 12.75 -11.69
C GLY A 81 -1.72 11.42 -11.09
N ASP A 82 -0.77 10.53 -10.82
CA ASP A 82 -1.03 9.27 -10.13
C ASP A 82 -0.58 9.36 -8.67
N TRP A 83 -1.52 9.12 -7.77
CA TRP A 83 -1.24 9.10 -6.33
C TRP A 83 -0.81 7.73 -5.84
N PHE A 84 -0.93 6.67 -6.63
CA PHE A 84 -0.43 5.36 -6.28
C PHE A 84 1.09 5.39 -6.05
N LYS A 85 1.55 4.77 -4.96
CA LYS A 85 2.97 4.76 -4.59
C LYS A 85 3.56 3.36 -4.62
N TYR A 86 2.96 2.45 -3.88
CA TYR A 86 3.35 1.05 -3.77
C TYR A 86 2.21 0.26 -3.14
N ASP A 87 2.35 -1.03 -3.08
CA ASP A 87 1.44 -1.92 -2.37
C ASP A 87 2.16 -2.76 -1.33
N TRP A 88 1.38 -3.25 -0.38
CA TRP A 88 1.73 -4.33 0.50
C TRP A 88 0.83 -5.52 0.22
N ILE A 89 1.42 -6.71 0.33
CA ILE A 89 0.71 -7.98 0.26
C ILE A 89 0.57 -8.48 1.69
N TRP A 90 -0.66 -8.50 2.18
CA TRP A 90 -0.95 -9.15 3.45
C TRP A 90 -1.15 -10.63 3.21
N GLU A 91 -0.16 -11.44 3.61
CA GLU A 91 -0.26 -12.89 3.59
C GLU A 91 -1.08 -13.38 4.78
N LYS A 92 -2.18 -14.05 4.49
CA LYS A 92 -3.10 -14.59 5.49
C LYS A 92 -2.59 -15.93 6.02
N PRO A 93 -2.83 -16.26 7.30
CA PRO A 93 -2.39 -17.53 7.87
C PRO A 93 -3.14 -18.75 7.31
N SER A 94 -4.29 -18.54 6.67
CA SER A 94 -5.08 -19.59 6.02
C SER A 94 -5.59 -19.15 4.67
N GLY A 95 -5.69 -20.09 3.73
CA GLY A 95 -6.23 -19.83 2.40
C GLY A 95 -7.75 -19.77 2.40
N ALA A 96 -8.27 -18.93 1.51
CA ALA A 96 -9.68 -18.90 1.12
C ALA A 96 -9.91 -19.72 -0.17
N ASN A 97 -11.18 -19.94 -0.51
CA ASN A 97 -11.61 -20.66 -1.73
C ASN A 97 -11.25 -22.16 -1.76
N PHE A 98 -11.29 -22.83 -0.61
CA PHE A 98 -10.96 -24.25 -0.51
C PHE A 98 -11.84 -25.14 -1.40
N LEU A 99 -13.08 -24.75 -1.69
CA LEU A 99 -14.01 -25.51 -2.56
C LEU A 99 -13.52 -25.67 -3.99
N VAL A 100 -12.68 -24.77 -4.45
CA VAL A 100 -12.11 -24.78 -5.82
C VAL A 100 -10.62 -25.11 -5.83
N ALA A 101 -10.07 -25.61 -4.73
CA ALA A 101 -8.64 -25.89 -4.60
C ALA A 101 -8.08 -26.93 -5.58
N ASN A 102 -8.94 -27.76 -6.16
CA ASN A 102 -8.58 -28.71 -7.21
C ASN A 102 -8.46 -28.07 -8.61
N TYR A 103 -8.91 -26.84 -8.78
CA TYR A 103 -8.99 -26.15 -10.08
C TYR A 103 -8.16 -24.89 -10.13
N GLN A 104 -7.84 -24.30 -8.98
CA GLN A 104 -7.03 -23.09 -8.88
C GLN A 104 -6.33 -23.00 -7.51
N PRO A 105 -5.22 -22.27 -7.39
CA PRO A 105 -4.57 -22.05 -6.11
C PRO A 105 -5.50 -21.39 -5.08
N MET A 106 -5.38 -21.80 -3.81
CA MET A 106 -6.08 -21.12 -2.71
C MET A 106 -5.56 -19.70 -2.55
N LYS A 107 -6.45 -18.75 -2.36
CA LYS A 107 -6.11 -17.37 -2.14
C LYS A 107 -5.63 -17.15 -0.70
N VAL A 108 -4.36 -16.79 -0.54
CA VAL A 108 -3.71 -16.59 0.77
C VAL A 108 -3.29 -15.15 1.02
N HIS A 109 -3.73 -14.20 0.23
CA HIS A 109 -3.31 -12.81 0.39
C HIS A 109 -4.39 -11.79 0.06
N GLU A 110 -4.21 -10.59 0.58
CA GLU A 110 -4.89 -9.36 0.17
C GLU A 110 -3.88 -8.29 -0.19
N ILE A 111 -4.29 -7.35 -1.03
CA ILE A 111 -3.47 -6.23 -1.48
C ILE A 111 -3.86 -5.01 -0.66
N ILE A 112 -2.87 -4.26 -0.17
CA ILE A 112 -3.07 -2.95 0.47
C ILE A 112 -2.38 -1.93 -0.42
N SER A 113 -3.15 -1.20 -1.20
CA SER A 113 -2.62 -0.16 -2.09
C SER A 113 -2.41 1.14 -1.33
N ILE A 114 -1.22 1.72 -1.46
CA ILE A 114 -0.82 2.97 -0.78
C ILE A 114 -0.81 4.11 -1.78
N PHE A 115 -1.53 5.17 -1.41
CA PHE A 115 -1.64 6.39 -2.20
C PHE A 115 -1.25 7.62 -1.38
N GLY A 116 -0.82 8.67 -2.04
CA GLY A 116 -0.53 9.95 -1.41
C GLY A 116 -0.02 11.00 -2.39
N ASN A 117 -0.07 12.26 -1.99
CA ASN A 117 0.33 13.37 -2.85
C ASN A 117 1.85 13.65 -2.79
N ALA A 118 2.49 13.38 -1.66
CA ALA A 118 3.92 13.62 -1.50
C ALA A 118 4.78 12.50 -2.13
N PRO A 119 6.03 12.77 -2.48
CA PRO A 119 6.95 11.75 -3.00
C PRO A 119 7.32 10.72 -1.93
N THR A 120 7.69 9.51 -2.37
CA THR A 120 8.19 8.41 -1.53
C THR A 120 9.72 8.23 -1.63
N SER A 121 10.41 9.11 -2.35
CA SER A 121 11.84 9.04 -2.58
C SER A 121 12.59 10.15 -1.82
N TYR A 122 13.91 10.12 -1.89
CA TYR A 122 14.84 11.14 -1.36
C TYR A 122 14.62 12.56 -1.93
N SER A 123 13.40 12.99 -2.00
CA SER A 123 13.08 14.37 -2.30
C SER A 123 13.35 15.21 -1.04
N LYS A 124 14.11 16.30 -1.18
CA LYS A 124 14.25 17.31 -0.12
C LYS A 124 12.93 18.01 0.23
N ASN A 125 11.86 17.72 -0.52
CA ASN A 125 10.57 18.36 -0.43
C ASN A 125 9.57 17.44 0.27
N ASN A 126 9.51 17.47 1.59
CA ASN A 126 8.47 16.89 2.43
C ASN A 126 7.92 15.55 1.89
N PRO A 127 8.63 14.43 2.06
CA PRO A 127 8.15 13.12 1.61
C PRO A 127 6.92 12.68 2.42
N MET A 128 6.20 11.68 1.92
CA MET A 128 5.17 10.99 2.69
C MET A 128 5.73 10.49 4.03
N VAL A 129 4.93 10.61 5.07
CA VAL A 129 5.27 10.04 6.38
C VAL A 129 5.39 8.53 6.26
N TYR A 130 6.58 8.02 6.59
CA TYR A 130 6.87 6.60 6.61
C TYR A 130 7.69 6.24 7.86
N ASN A 131 7.12 5.38 8.70
CA ASN A 131 7.75 4.92 9.94
C ASN A 131 8.07 3.42 9.80
N PRO A 132 9.25 3.05 9.26
CA PRO A 132 9.59 1.65 9.05
C PRO A 132 9.66 0.91 10.39
N GLN A 133 8.89 -0.16 10.51
CA GLN A 133 8.97 -1.09 11.64
C GLN A 133 10.09 -2.09 11.34
N GLU A 134 11.30 -1.77 11.78
CA GLU A 134 12.47 -2.63 11.56
C GLU A 134 12.42 -3.88 12.43
N THR A 135 12.80 -5.01 11.88
CA THR A 135 12.95 -6.27 12.61
C THR A 135 14.41 -6.52 12.98
N ILE A 136 14.63 -7.25 14.07
CA ILE A 136 15.96 -7.67 14.51
C ILE A 136 16.43 -8.85 13.66
N GLY A 137 17.67 -8.83 13.22
CA GLY A 137 18.33 -9.90 12.47
C GLY A 137 19.83 -9.90 12.75
N SER A 138 20.56 -10.85 12.18
CA SER A 138 22.02 -10.90 12.34
C SER A 138 22.70 -9.72 11.67
N ALA A 139 23.70 -9.13 12.30
CA ALA A 139 24.56 -8.12 11.68
C ALA A 139 25.32 -8.74 10.49
N TYR A 140 25.55 -7.96 9.43
CA TYR A 140 26.33 -8.42 8.29
C TYR A 140 27.12 -7.27 7.64
N LYS A 141 28.16 -7.65 6.93
CA LYS A 141 28.92 -6.77 6.06
C LYS A 141 28.86 -7.33 4.65
N GLN A 142 28.42 -6.54 3.71
CA GLN A 142 28.29 -6.91 2.31
C GLN A 142 29.01 -5.88 1.45
N THR A 143 29.78 -6.37 0.49
CA THR A 143 30.43 -5.54 -0.51
C THR A 143 29.67 -5.70 -1.83
N SER A 144 29.22 -4.61 -2.43
CA SER A 144 28.59 -4.65 -3.75
C SER A 144 29.60 -5.18 -4.79
N GLY A 145 29.15 -6.09 -5.65
CA GLY A 145 29.99 -6.60 -6.74
C GLY A 145 30.40 -5.47 -7.70
N LYS A 146 31.62 -5.58 -8.27
CA LYS A 146 32.02 -4.74 -9.42
C LYS A 146 31.15 -5.14 -10.61
N GLN A 147 30.26 -4.28 -11.10
CA GLN A 147 29.67 -4.46 -12.41
C GLN A 147 30.73 -4.20 -13.47
N LYS A 148 31.19 -5.25 -14.16
CA LYS A 148 31.97 -5.11 -15.39
C LYS A 148 31.03 -4.60 -16.49
N THR A 149 31.12 -3.34 -16.84
CA THR A 149 30.50 -2.81 -18.06
C THR A 149 31.41 -3.12 -19.24
N GLU A 150 31.22 -4.26 -19.86
CA GLU A 150 31.74 -4.56 -21.20
C GLU A 150 30.66 -4.26 -22.23
N LYS A 151 30.35 -2.98 -22.46
CA LYS A 151 29.71 -2.50 -23.71
C LYS A 151 29.83 -0.99 -23.78
N GLU A 152 30.61 -0.55 -24.76
CA GLU A 152 30.90 0.86 -25.08
C GLU A 152 29.72 1.71 -25.54
N ASN A 153 28.49 1.23 -25.47
CA ASN A 153 27.29 1.92 -26.01
C ASN A 153 26.10 2.01 -25.06
N SER A 154 26.29 2.00 -23.76
CA SER A 154 25.16 2.31 -22.85
C SER A 154 25.35 3.69 -22.22
N THR A 155 24.52 4.63 -22.66
CA THR A 155 24.47 6.02 -22.21
C THR A 155 24.03 6.20 -20.73
N VAL A 156 23.85 5.11 -19.98
CA VAL A 156 23.35 5.16 -18.60
C VAL A 156 24.08 4.10 -17.78
N ARG A 157 25.22 4.46 -17.22
CA ARG A 157 25.75 4.06 -15.89
C ARG A 157 27.20 4.46 -15.75
N SER A 158 27.43 5.55 -15.01
CA SER A 158 28.71 5.90 -14.41
C SER A 158 29.29 4.69 -13.65
N LYS A 159 30.62 4.57 -13.61
CA LYS A 159 31.35 3.58 -12.79
C LYS A 159 30.71 3.53 -11.40
N ILE A 160 30.03 2.45 -11.06
CA ILE A 160 29.54 2.24 -9.71
C ILE A 160 30.75 1.81 -8.89
N GLU A 161 31.21 2.67 -8.01
CA GLU A 161 32.25 2.33 -7.05
C GLU A 161 31.77 1.20 -6.14
N GLN A 162 32.72 0.38 -5.71
CA GLN A 162 32.43 -0.71 -4.79
C GLN A 162 32.02 -0.14 -3.43
N VAL A 163 30.75 -0.35 -3.04
CA VAL A 163 30.22 0.15 -1.77
C VAL A 163 30.19 -0.99 -0.76
N VAL A 164 30.81 -0.74 0.40
CA VAL A 164 30.72 -1.65 1.55
C VAL A 164 29.55 -1.22 2.43
N THR A 165 28.53 -2.07 2.50
CA THR A 165 27.40 -1.86 3.39
C THR A 165 27.59 -2.66 4.68
N THR A 166 27.59 -1.97 5.81
CA THR A 166 27.61 -2.60 7.13
C THR A 166 26.24 -2.47 7.77
N ASN A 167 25.59 -3.59 8.05
CA ASN A 167 24.30 -3.65 8.73
C ASN A 167 24.51 -4.05 10.19
N LYS A 168 23.92 -3.29 11.10
CA LYS A 168 24.09 -3.47 12.57
C LYS A 168 23.11 -4.49 13.18
N GLY A 169 22.36 -5.23 12.37
CA GLY A 169 21.43 -6.24 12.86
C GLY A 169 19.96 -5.80 12.78
N THR A 170 19.63 -4.83 11.93
CA THR A 170 18.22 -4.48 11.65
C THR A 170 17.85 -4.79 10.20
N ARG A 171 16.59 -5.02 9.95
CA ARG A 171 16.02 -5.27 8.60
C ARG A 171 14.87 -4.32 8.35
N LYS A 172 14.91 -3.66 7.21
CA LYS A 172 13.79 -2.87 6.72
C LYS A 172 12.57 -3.75 6.41
N PRO A 173 11.36 -3.24 6.61
CA PRO A 173 10.13 -3.96 6.24
C PRO A 173 10.14 -4.37 4.76
N ARG A 174 9.51 -5.50 4.48
CA ARG A 174 9.30 -6.00 3.12
C ARG A 174 7.84 -5.76 2.74
N THR A 175 7.56 -5.76 1.44
CA THR A 175 6.20 -5.56 0.93
C THR A 175 5.25 -6.72 1.23
N VAL A 176 5.76 -7.90 1.55
CA VAL A 176 4.94 -9.01 2.04
C VAL A 176 4.97 -9.00 3.57
N ILE A 177 3.80 -8.88 4.17
CA ILE A 177 3.60 -8.79 5.61
C ILE A 177 2.72 -9.95 6.10
N GLN A 178 3.03 -10.45 7.28
CA GLN A 178 2.28 -11.50 7.96
C GLN A 178 1.91 -11.02 9.36
N PHE A 179 0.68 -11.29 9.76
CA PHE A 179 0.22 -11.06 11.13
C PHE A 179 -0.34 -12.37 11.69
N SER A 180 0.04 -12.70 12.91
CA SER A 180 -0.61 -13.77 13.63
C SER A 180 -2.08 -13.41 13.89
N PRO A 181 -3.00 -14.37 13.78
CA PRO A 181 -4.39 -14.12 14.18
C PRO A 181 -4.44 -13.63 15.61
N ASP A 182 -5.26 -12.61 15.87
CA ASP A 182 -5.54 -12.21 17.23
C ASP A 182 -6.25 -13.39 17.93
N LYS A 183 -5.74 -13.80 19.11
CA LYS A 183 -6.35 -14.86 19.92
C LYS A 183 -7.69 -14.44 20.51
N GLN A 184 -7.95 -13.14 20.58
CA GLN A 184 -9.27 -12.61 20.92
C GLN A 184 -10.11 -12.48 19.65
N LYS A 185 -11.05 -13.39 19.47
CA LYS A 185 -12.08 -13.27 18.42
C LYS A 185 -12.99 -12.09 18.76
N ILE A 186 -12.58 -10.90 18.37
CA ILE A 186 -13.44 -9.71 18.35
C ILE A 186 -14.02 -9.59 16.94
N HIS A 187 -14.86 -10.53 16.58
CA HIS A 187 -15.83 -10.35 15.52
C HIS A 187 -17.22 -10.45 16.13
N PRO A 188 -18.06 -9.45 15.88
CA PRO A 188 -19.48 -9.54 16.23
C PRO A 188 -20.14 -10.72 15.51
#